data_eb11f62685836895a40b5a1cb907a386
#
_entry.id   eb11f62685836895a40b5a1cb907a386
#
_cell.length_a   1.000
_cell.length_b   1.000
_cell.length_c   1.000
_cell.angle_alpha   90.00
_cell.angle_beta   90.00
_cell.angle_gamma   90.00
#
_symmetry.space_group_name_H-M   'P 1'
#
loop_
_entity.id
_entity.type
_entity.pdbx_description
1 polymer ?
#
loop_
_entity_poly.entity_id
_entity_poly.type
_entity_poly.pdbx_seq_one_letter_code
_entity_poly.pdbx_strand_id
1 'polypeptide(L)'
;MTGTTSTSSANLQSIQHVVFMLQENRSFDTYFGMLNPYRQSNGWTVSEDGNTYTVDGIDDKLDEFANPDDEGQSFNLFKFKSACVDDMSSAWLESYGDVNRYDFSPSRSILMNGFVHTAEGYAKSGAGDGQFTDLVGQRAMGYYDQDLLNYYYYMASQFAVSDRWFSPVSSKSTPNRIATMTGGTTQGLVNDPFVDDGITSQLTIETIFQELDQNRVSWKIYYSITAGGCTDKDGDCGPGGQSNSYPVTTFSDFTYSNQYLYANPQHAACTAPTVGSQQAVGDSTDAFCIDPNHIATLDQYLSDAANNTLPSYAFIEAAYGSSDEHPGSGQSILEGQQEVSSLINALTKSPSWASSVFFLSYDEPGGPFDHVPPVPGHSNDNTDTSLGTITDIKAIAVNADGYEPCLPPGGVPTIHCDLLPTDPGANPADAPAQQGFAAQLGFRLPNLVISPFVRKHYVSHIPMDHTAIIKFVENRFIGASAHLTNRDAAQPDLLDFFDFTNAPWATPPTPPTPTSPPGPCTPQSM
;
A
#
# COMPACT_ATOMS: atom_id res chain seq x y z
N MET A 1 -16.53 42.31 4.34
CA MET A 1 -16.09 40.97 4.65
C MET A 1 -14.72 40.82 4.07
N THR A 2 -13.70 40.99 4.88
CA THR A 2 -12.29 40.87 4.47
C THR A 2 -11.98 39.40 4.42
N GLY A 3 -11.65 38.93 3.21
CA GLY A 3 -11.27 37.55 3.01
C GLY A 3 -10.03 37.21 3.82
N THR A 4 -10.11 36.23 4.67
CA THR A 4 -8.97 35.54 5.23
C THR A 4 -8.31 34.73 4.12
N THR A 5 -7.36 35.32 3.43
CA THR A 5 -6.42 34.61 2.58
C THR A 5 -5.65 33.63 3.44
N SER A 6 -5.69 32.39 3.08
CA SER A 6 -5.11 31.27 3.75
C SER A 6 -3.61 31.47 4.06
N THR A 7 -3.30 31.59 5.32
CA THR A 7 -1.91 31.47 5.82
C THR A 7 -1.32 30.09 5.58
N SER A 8 -2.14 29.07 5.27
CA SER A 8 -1.71 27.70 5.05
C SER A 8 -0.89 27.48 3.77
N SER A 9 -1.20 28.19 2.69
CA SER A 9 -0.46 28.01 1.42
C SER A 9 1.00 28.48 1.48
N ALA A 10 1.28 29.51 2.26
CA ALA A 10 2.66 30.01 2.44
C ALA A 10 3.53 29.01 3.22
N ASN A 11 2.94 28.27 4.13
CA ASN A 11 3.66 27.28 4.94
C ASN A 11 3.97 26.01 4.14
N LEU A 12 3.03 25.53 3.34
CA LEU A 12 3.23 24.38 2.47
C LEU A 12 4.41 24.57 1.49
N GLN A 13 4.70 25.82 1.10
CA GLN A 13 5.84 26.14 0.25
C GLN A 13 7.22 25.80 0.87
N SER A 14 7.30 25.51 2.15
CA SER A 14 8.53 25.03 2.79
C SER A 14 8.92 23.63 2.35
N ILE A 15 7.97 22.83 1.87
CA ILE A 15 8.23 21.51 1.30
C ILE A 15 8.69 21.68 -0.15
N GLN A 16 9.88 21.21 -0.46
CA GLN A 16 10.46 21.23 -1.80
C GLN A 16 10.47 19.83 -2.43
N HIS A 17 10.49 18.80 -1.59
CA HIS A 17 10.59 17.41 -2.00
C HIS A 17 9.54 16.59 -1.24
N VAL A 18 8.68 15.92 -1.98
CA VAL A 18 7.76 14.92 -1.46
C VAL A 18 8.28 13.55 -1.88
N VAL A 19 8.60 12.71 -0.93
CA VAL A 19 9.01 11.33 -1.16
C VAL A 19 7.85 10.44 -0.71
N PHE A 20 7.38 9.58 -1.58
CA PHE A 20 6.33 8.61 -1.27
C PHE A 20 6.83 7.21 -1.57
N MET A 21 6.80 6.32 -0.58
CA MET A 21 7.21 4.93 -0.69
C MET A 21 6.05 4.01 -0.36
N LEU A 22 5.84 3.01 -1.19
CA LEU A 22 4.93 1.91 -0.94
C LEU A 22 5.71 0.62 -0.66
N GLN A 23 5.32 -0.03 0.43
CA GLN A 23 5.65 -1.42 0.77
C GLN A 23 4.45 -2.32 0.49
N GLU A 24 4.56 -3.62 0.75
CA GLU A 24 3.58 -4.62 0.34
C GLU A 24 2.85 -5.26 1.54
N ASN A 25 1.54 -5.28 1.41
CA ASN A 25 0.60 -6.24 1.97
C ASN A 25 0.58 -6.33 3.50
N ARG A 26 0.31 -5.22 4.21
CA ARG A 26 0.16 -5.22 5.67
C ARG A 26 -1.01 -4.36 6.14
N SER A 27 -1.79 -4.89 7.08
CA SER A 27 -2.82 -4.11 7.76
C SER A 27 -2.22 -3.26 8.89
N PHE A 28 -2.95 -2.20 9.26
CA PHE A 28 -2.55 -1.33 10.37
C PHE A 28 -2.42 -2.11 11.68
N ASP A 29 -3.38 -2.96 12.00
CA ASP A 29 -3.37 -3.70 13.26
C ASP A 29 -2.21 -4.69 13.34
N THR A 30 -1.85 -5.33 12.22
CA THR A 30 -0.71 -6.24 12.16
C THR A 30 0.60 -5.55 12.55
N TYR A 31 0.77 -4.29 12.19
CA TYR A 31 2.02 -3.56 12.45
C TYR A 31 1.93 -2.62 13.64
N PHE A 32 0.89 -1.80 13.71
CA PHE A 32 0.78 -0.72 14.69
C PHE A 32 -0.38 -0.88 15.69
N GLY A 33 -1.08 -2.01 15.64
CA GLY A 33 -2.15 -2.29 16.59
C GLY A 33 -1.70 -2.28 18.05
N MET A 34 -0.42 -2.57 18.31
CA MET A 34 0.21 -2.56 19.66
C MET A 34 1.07 -1.31 19.92
N LEU A 35 0.87 -0.22 19.18
CA LEU A 35 1.72 0.97 19.30
C LEU A 35 1.50 1.75 20.61
N ASN A 36 0.30 1.76 21.17
CA ASN A 36 -0.02 2.54 22.36
C ASN A 36 0.82 2.16 23.59
N PRO A 37 0.97 0.89 23.98
CA PRO A 37 1.81 0.51 25.13
C PRO A 37 3.25 0.97 24.98
N TYR A 38 3.82 0.89 23.77
CA TYR A 38 5.16 1.36 23.48
C TYR A 38 5.28 2.88 23.64
N ARG A 39 4.33 3.65 23.10
CA ARG A 39 4.29 5.11 23.24
C ARG A 39 4.13 5.54 24.70
N GLN A 40 3.25 4.88 25.44
CA GLN A 40 3.00 5.16 26.85
C GLN A 40 4.25 4.89 27.71
N SER A 41 4.90 3.74 27.52
CA SER A 41 6.10 3.36 28.28
C SER A 41 7.28 4.30 28.07
N ASN A 42 7.32 4.99 26.93
CA ASN A 42 8.37 5.94 26.57
C ASN A 42 7.97 7.42 26.82
N GLY A 43 6.72 7.69 27.22
CA GLY A 43 6.23 9.06 27.41
C GLY A 43 5.99 9.82 26.10
N TRP A 44 5.74 9.13 24.99
CA TRP A 44 5.58 9.70 23.65
C TRP A 44 4.11 9.74 23.21
N THR A 45 3.25 10.19 24.09
CA THR A 45 1.82 10.31 23.81
C THR A 45 1.32 11.74 23.74
N VAL A 46 2.13 12.72 24.18
CA VAL A 46 1.74 14.13 24.23
C VAL A 46 2.46 14.90 23.14
N SER A 47 1.70 15.59 22.30
CA SER A 47 2.22 16.48 21.25
C SER A 47 2.50 17.89 21.75
N GLU A 48 3.10 18.76 20.91
CA GLU A 48 3.43 20.15 21.25
C GLU A 48 2.21 21.00 21.59
N ASP A 49 1.03 20.64 21.12
CA ASP A 49 -0.23 21.30 21.45
C ASP A 49 -0.75 20.96 22.86
N GLY A 50 -0.05 20.07 23.57
CA GLY A 50 -0.41 19.59 24.89
C GLY A 50 -1.49 18.50 24.90
N ASN A 51 -1.96 18.07 23.72
CA ASN A 51 -2.94 16.99 23.62
C ASN A 51 -2.26 15.62 23.64
N THR A 52 -2.98 14.65 24.17
CA THR A 52 -2.58 13.25 24.15
C THR A 52 -3.16 12.58 22.92
N TYR A 53 -2.30 11.87 22.19
CA TYR A 53 -2.67 11.14 20.98
C TYR A 53 -2.38 9.65 21.16
N THR A 54 -3.38 8.83 20.88
CA THR A 54 -3.29 7.37 20.86
C THR A 54 -3.82 6.87 19.53
N VAL A 55 -3.33 5.72 19.07
CA VAL A 55 -3.92 5.07 17.90
C VAL A 55 -5.14 4.25 18.30
N ASP A 56 -6.08 4.07 17.39
CA ASP A 56 -7.11 3.06 17.53
C ASP A 56 -6.49 1.69 17.17
N GLY A 57 -5.90 1.09 18.20
CA GLY A 57 -5.18 -0.17 18.09
C GLY A 57 -5.94 -1.33 18.72
N ILE A 58 -5.24 -2.44 18.89
CA ILE A 58 -5.78 -3.69 19.46
C ILE A 58 -5.29 -3.98 20.87
N ASP A 59 -4.50 -3.10 21.45
CA ASP A 59 -3.84 -3.33 22.75
C ASP A 59 -4.80 -3.57 23.92
N ASP A 60 -6.01 -3.06 23.84
CA ASP A 60 -7.09 -3.29 24.80
C ASP A 60 -8.19 -4.25 24.29
N LYS A 61 -7.99 -4.87 23.14
CA LYS A 61 -9.02 -5.65 22.40
C LYS A 61 -8.58 -7.08 22.05
N LEU A 62 -7.44 -7.56 22.57
CA LEU A 62 -6.85 -8.84 22.17
C LEU A 62 -7.79 -10.05 22.37
N ASP A 63 -8.67 -10.00 23.37
CA ASP A 63 -9.65 -11.05 23.65
C ASP A 63 -11.05 -10.76 23.07
N GLU A 64 -11.24 -9.63 22.40
CA GLU A 64 -12.54 -9.22 21.86
C GLU A 64 -12.80 -9.79 20.46
N PHE A 65 -11.72 -10.01 19.70
CA PHE A 65 -11.81 -10.47 18.32
C PHE A 65 -11.39 -11.93 18.19
N ALA A 66 -12.25 -12.71 17.55
CA ALA A 66 -11.95 -14.05 17.16
C ALA A 66 -12.57 -14.34 15.79
N ASN A 67 -11.81 -14.95 14.91
CA ASN A 67 -12.27 -15.35 13.59
C ASN A 67 -12.30 -16.87 13.47
N PRO A 68 -13.41 -17.45 13.00
CA PRO A 68 -13.52 -18.90 12.83
C PRO A 68 -12.94 -19.37 11.48
N ASP A 69 -12.34 -20.56 11.50
CA ASP A 69 -12.05 -21.34 10.30
C ASP A 69 -13.33 -21.98 9.72
N ASP A 70 -13.19 -22.82 8.69
CA ASP A 70 -14.30 -23.50 8.05
C ASP A 70 -14.87 -24.64 8.90
N GLU A 71 -14.09 -25.19 9.79
CA GLU A 71 -14.52 -26.22 10.74
C GLU A 71 -15.18 -25.63 12.00
N GLY A 72 -15.19 -24.31 12.13
CA GLY A 72 -15.81 -23.58 13.25
C GLY A 72 -14.90 -23.40 14.46
N GLN A 73 -13.59 -23.67 14.33
CA GLN A 73 -12.62 -23.34 15.36
C GLN A 73 -12.28 -21.85 15.26
N SER A 74 -12.40 -21.13 16.38
CA SER A 74 -12.09 -19.69 16.41
C SER A 74 -10.67 -19.42 16.90
N PHE A 75 -10.03 -18.44 16.28
CA PHE A 75 -8.69 -17.98 16.60
C PHE A 75 -8.71 -16.52 17.04
N ASN A 76 -8.16 -16.27 18.21
CA ASN A 76 -7.98 -14.92 18.74
C ASN A 76 -6.71 -14.28 18.18
N LEU A 77 -6.57 -12.97 18.38
CA LEU A 77 -5.35 -12.24 18.08
C LEU A 77 -4.16 -12.83 18.85
N PHE A 78 -3.02 -12.95 18.19
CA PHE A 78 -1.79 -13.46 18.79
C PHE A 78 -0.55 -12.75 18.26
N LYS A 79 0.51 -12.70 19.08
CA LYS A 79 1.77 -12.09 18.68
C LYS A 79 2.61 -13.05 17.85
N PHE A 80 3.02 -12.60 16.67
CA PHE A 80 4.00 -13.33 15.86
C PHE A 80 5.36 -13.42 16.55
N LYS A 81 5.98 -14.58 16.45
CA LYS A 81 7.36 -14.83 16.89
C LYS A 81 8.34 -14.84 15.73
N SER A 82 7.84 -15.03 14.52
CA SER A 82 8.61 -15.07 13.30
C SER A 82 8.42 -13.79 12.51
N ALA A 83 9.49 -13.29 11.90
CA ALA A 83 9.43 -12.22 10.92
C ALA A 83 9.04 -12.71 9.51
N CYS A 84 8.83 -14.01 9.37
CA CYS A 84 8.46 -14.69 8.14
C CYS A 84 7.08 -15.31 8.31
N VAL A 85 6.13 -14.89 7.52
CA VAL A 85 4.75 -15.36 7.57
C VAL A 85 4.33 -15.76 6.16
N ASP A 86 3.61 -16.86 6.05
CA ASP A 86 3.00 -17.29 4.79
C ASP A 86 1.99 -16.26 4.27
N ASP A 87 1.82 -16.25 2.97
CA ASP A 87 0.93 -15.33 2.28
C ASP A 87 -0.54 -15.52 2.66
N MET A 88 -1.30 -14.46 2.41
CA MET A 88 -2.75 -14.41 2.58
C MET A 88 -3.33 -13.75 1.33
N SER A 89 -4.57 -14.02 1.02
CA SER A 89 -5.20 -13.38 -0.12
C SER A 89 -5.96 -12.13 0.29
N SER A 90 -5.99 -11.16 -0.62
CA SER A 90 -6.69 -9.90 -0.50
C SER A 90 -7.43 -9.55 -1.79
N ALA A 91 -7.76 -10.56 -2.62
CA ALA A 91 -8.59 -10.34 -3.80
C ALA A 91 -9.90 -9.64 -3.41
N TRP A 92 -10.47 -8.90 -4.35
CA TRP A 92 -11.59 -8.02 -4.04
C TRP A 92 -12.75 -8.69 -3.31
N LEU A 93 -13.16 -9.88 -3.76
CA LEU A 93 -14.25 -10.60 -3.10
C LEU A 93 -13.87 -11.15 -1.73
N GLU A 94 -12.63 -11.57 -1.57
CA GLU A 94 -12.09 -12.04 -0.30
C GLU A 94 -12.05 -10.88 0.70
N SER A 95 -11.44 -9.77 0.36
CA SER A 95 -11.43 -8.56 1.20
C SER A 95 -12.83 -8.05 1.50
N TYR A 96 -13.76 -8.17 0.54
CA TYR A 96 -15.15 -7.83 0.77
C TYR A 96 -15.81 -8.81 1.74
N GLY A 97 -15.49 -10.10 1.63
CA GLY A 97 -15.95 -11.17 2.52
C GLY A 97 -15.36 -11.11 3.93
N ASP A 98 -14.18 -10.53 4.11
CA ASP A 98 -13.55 -10.35 5.42
C ASP A 98 -14.41 -9.51 6.36
N VAL A 99 -15.17 -8.57 5.82
CA VAL A 99 -16.12 -7.77 6.59
C VAL A 99 -17.30 -8.60 7.07
N ASN A 100 -17.81 -9.51 6.25
CA ASN A 100 -18.83 -10.50 6.62
C ASN A 100 -18.81 -11.68 5.64
N ARG A 101 -18.24 -12.81 6.08
CA ARG A 101 -18.05 -14.01 5.23
C ARG A 101 -19.35 -14.66 4.71
N TYR A 102 -20.50 -14.36 5.31
CA TYR A 102 -21.78 -14.99 4.97
C TYR A 102 -22.78 -14.07 4.29
N ASP A 103 -22.52 -12.78 4.23
CA ASP A 103 -23.43 -11.78 3.65
C ASP A 103 -22.66 -10.78 2.78
N PHE A 104 -22.83 -10.93 1.47
CA PHE A 104 -22.23 -10.08 0.45
C PHE A 104 -23.18 -8.97 -0.03
N SER A 105 -24.30 -8.79 0.64
CA SER A 105 -25.23 -7.70 0.29
C SER A 105 -24.64 -6.34 0.69
N PRO A 106 -25.01 -5.26 -0.04
CA PRO A 106 -24.62 -3.89 0.35
C PRO A 106 -25.06 -3.47 1.75
N SER A 107 -26.11 -4.13 2.27
CA SER A 107 -26.66 -3.88 3.62
C SER A 107 -26.11 -4.80 4.69
N ARG A 108 -25.04 -5.55 4.40
CA ARG A 108 -24.45 -6.52 5.33
C ARG A 108 -24.07 -5.91 6.69
N SER A 109 -24.19 -6.71 7.72
CA SER A 109 -23.65 -6.35 9.04
C SER A 109 -22.13 -6.37 9.02
N ILE A 110 -21.50 -5.46 9.74
CA ILE A 110 -20.05 -5.43 9.94
C ILE A 110 -19.72 -6.41 11.06
N LEU A 111 -19.11 -7.53 10.71
CA LEU A 111 -18.74 -8.61 11.63
C LEU A 111 -17.23 -8.83 11.74
N MET A 112 -16.46 -8.43 10.75
CA MET A 112 -14.99 -8.60 10.68
C MET A 112 -14.57 -10.05 10.94
N ASN A 113 -15.24 -11.02 10.32
CA ASN A 113 -15.16 -12.45 10.66
C ASN A 113 -14.70 -13.35 9.50
N GLY A 114 -14.21 -12.79 8.40
CA GLY A 114 -13.81 -13.54 7.21
C GLY A 114 -12.33 -13.85 7.09
N PHE A 115 -11.46 -13.14 7.81
CA PHE A 115 -10.01 -13.18 7.59
C PHE A 115 -9.37 -14.56 7.72
N VAL A 116 -9.72 -15.32 8.78
CA VAL A 116 -9.20 -16.69 8.96
C VAL A 116 -9.69 -17.60 7.86
N HIS A 117 -10.96 -17.49 7.50
CA HIS A 117 -11.58 -18.24 6.41
C HIS A 117 -10.88 -17.98 5.07
N THR A 118 -10.66 -16.70 4.72
CA THR A 118 -9.93 -16.32 3.50
C THR A 118 -8.51 -16.89 3.48
N ALA A 119 -7.77 -16.72 4.57
CA ALA A 119 -6.41 -17.25 4.69
C ALA A 119 -6.35 -18.80 4.66
N GLU A 120 -7.35 -19.47 5.22
CA GLU A 120 -7.50 -20.93 5.16
C GLU A 120 -7.73 -21.41 3.73
N GLY A 121 -8.70 -20.80 3.03
CA GLY A 121 -9.03 -21.14 1.65
C GLY A 121 -7.83 -20.95 0.73
N TYR A 122 -7.13 -19.82 0.87
CA TYR A 122 -5.91 -19.56 0.11
C TYR A 122 -4.85 -20.63 0.31
N ALA A 123 -4.59 -21.04 1.56
CA ALA A 123 -3.64 -22.12 1.85
C ALA A 123 -4.08 -23.48 1.30
N LYS A 124 -5.37 -23.80 1.41
CA LYS A 124 -5.93 -25.07 0.93
C LYS A 124 -6.00 -25.13 -0.60
N SER A 125 -6.12 -24.00 -1.28
CA SER A 125 -6.16 -23.95 -2.74
C SER A 125 -4.82 -24.30 -3.38
N GLY A 126 -3.72 -24.22 -2.63
CA GLY A 126 -2.38 -24.33 -3.16
C GLY A 126 -1.97 -23.11 -3.99
N ALA A 127 -2.72 -22.01 -3.91
CA ALA A 127 -2.32 -20.73 -4.45
C ALA A 127 -1.10 -20.19 -3.67
N GLY A 128 -0.30 -19.33 -4.32
CA GLY A 128 0.92 -18.77 -3.73
C GLY A 128 2.19 -19.60 -3.94
N ASP A 129 3.31 -19.07 -3.49
CA ASP A 129 4.66 -19.52 -3.85
C ASP A 129 5.16 -20.72 -3.05
N GLY A 130 4.38 -21.32 -2.16
CA GLY A 130 4.94 -22.29 -1.25
C GLY A 130 4.00 -23.31 -0.64
N GLN A 131 4.61 -24.17 0.17
CA GLN A 131 3.88 -25.06 1.05
C GLN A 131 3.54 -24.30 2.33
N PHE A 132 2.28 -24.00 2.52
CA PHE A 132 1.81 -23.37 3.74
C PHE A 132 2.03 -24.28 4.96
N THR A 133 2.52 -23.70 6.04
CA THR A 133 2.66 -24.37 7.33
C THR A 133 1.38 -24.25 8.17
N ASP A 134 0.60 -23.19 7.94
CA ASP A 134 -0.69 -22.92 8.54
C ASP A 134 -1.80 -23.18 7.51
N LEU A 135 -2.46 -24.32 7.63
CA LEU A 135 -3.56 -24.72 6.74
C LEU A 135 -4.95 -24.32 7.27
N VAL A 136 -5.02 -23.74 8.46
CA VAL A 136 -6.29 -23.31 9.10
C VAL A 136 -6.47 -21.78 9.09
N GLY A 137 -5.55 -21.04 8.49
CA GLY A 137 -5.66 -19.60 8.32
C GLY A 137 -5.41 -18.75 9.58
N GLN A 138 -4.95 -19.37 10.69
CA GLN A 138 -4.71 -18.67 11.95
C GLN A 138 -3.78 -17.46 11.76
N ARG A 139 -2.85 -17.51 10.80
CA ARG A 139 -1.87 -16.44 10.51
C ARG A 139 -2.54 -15.08 10.24
N ALA A 140 -3.79 -15.07 9.78
CA ALA A 140 -4.52 -13.82 9.57
C ALA A 140 -4.72 -13.02 10.87
N MET A 141 -4.75 -13.68 12.04
CA MET A 141 -4.96 -13.06 13.35
C MET A 141 -3.65 -12.65 14.06
N GLY A 142 -2.52 -12.76 13.37
CA GLY A 142 -1.22 -12.44 13.94
C GLY A 142 -0.89 -10.94 13.89
N TYR A 143 -0.19 -10.43 14.92
CA TYR A 143 0.33 -9.07 14.96
C TYR A 143 1.79 -9.02 15.39
N TYR A 144 2.46 -7.93 15.03
CA TYR A 144 3.82 -7.59 15.46
C TYR A 144 3.82 -6.50 16.52
N ASP A 145 4.96 -6.33 17.16
CA ASP A 145 5.23 -5.21 18.05
C ASP A 145 6.68 -4.72 17.93
N GLN A 146 7.12 -3.88 18.88
CA GLN A 146 8.46 -3.31 18.89
C GLN A 146 9.59 -4.35 19.00
N ASP A 147 9.33 -5.59 19.36
CA ASP A 147 10.39 -6.61 19.46
C ASP A 147 10.98 -6.93 18.08
N LEU A 148 10.15 -6.92 17.06
CA LEU A 148 10.57 -7.10 15.66
C LEU A 148 10.61 -5.78 14.90
N LEU A 149 9.61 -4.91 15.07
CA LEU A 149 9.48 -3.66 14.31
C LEU A 149 10.00 -2.44 15.10
N ASN A 150 11.15 -2.58 15.77
CA ASN A 150 11.68 -1.56 16.66
C ASN A 150 11.91 -0.20 16.00
N TYR A 151 12.35 -0.17 14.74
CA TYR A 151 12.55 1.05 13.99
C TYR A 151 11.22 1.71 13.64
N TYR A 152 10.28 0.95 13.12
CA TYR A 152 8.95 1.48 12.78
C TYR A 152 8.20 2.00 14.00
N TYR A 153 8.23 1.27 15.12
CA TYR A 153 7.60 1.72 16.37
C TYR A 153 8.20 3.03 16.89
N TYR A 154 9.53 3.15 16.78
CA TYR A 154 10.20 4.40 17.14
C TYR A 154 9.77 5.54 16.24
N MET A 155 9.82 5.36 14.92
CA MET A 155 9.48 6.41 13.96
C MET A 155 8.01 6.82 14.06
N ALA A 156 7.09 5.85 14.18
CA ALA A 156 5.67 6.07 14.38
C ALA A 156 5.35 6.82 15.69
N SER A 157 6.22 6.65 16.68
CA SER A 157 6.05 7.33 17.98
C SER A 157 6.66 8.72 18.02
N GLN A 158 7.76 8.96 17.28
CA GLN A 158 8.41 10.27 17.26
C GLN A 158 7.72 11.23 16.29
N PHE A 159 7.46 10.77 15.09
CA PHE A 159 6.81 11.55 14.04
C PHE A 159 5.28 11.42 14.09
N ALA A 160 4.64 11.29 12.95
CA ALA A 160 3.20 11.17 12.91
C ALA A 160 2.74 9.94 12.12
N VAL A 161 1.58 9.45 12.52
CA VAL A 161 0.85 8.38 11.86
C VAL A 161 -0.62 8.75 11.70
N SER A 162 -1.34 8.03 10.85
CA SER A 162 -2.80 8.03 10.86
C SER A 162 -3.32 6.64 11.19
N ASP A 163 -4.31 6.56 12.05
CA ASP A 163 -5.06 5.33 12.31
C ASP A 163 -6.37 5.26 11.49
N ARG A 164 -6.47 6.10 10.46
CA ARG A 164 -7.57 6.15 9.50
C ARG A 164 -7.05 6.29 8.06
N TRP A 165 -5.90 5.68 7.79
CA TRP A 165 -5.30 5.61 6.47
C TRP A 165 -5.65 4.28 5.82
N PHE A 166 -6.42 4.32 4.73
CA PHE A 166 -6.97 3.15 4.06
C PHE A 166 -6.32 2.91 2.70
N SER A 167 -6.32 1.67 2.22
CA SER A 167 -5.97 1.41 0.83
C SER A 167 -7.05 1.96 -0.10
N PRO A 168 -6.68 2.47 -1.28
CA PRO A 168 -7.64 3.06 -2.22
C PRO A 168 -8.73 2.11 -2.68
N VAL A 169 -8.40 0.83 -2.81
CA VAL A 169 -9.33 -0.22 -3.27
C VAL A 169 -9.25 -1.40 -2.32
N SER A 170 -10.39 -2.01 -2.02
CA SER A 170 -10.46 -3.25 -1.23
C SER A 170 -10.06 -4.45 -2.10
N SER A 171 -8.80 -4.51 -2.49
CA SER A 171 -8.27 -5.51 -3.39
C SER A 171 -6.73 -5.56 -3.31
N LYS A 172 -6.13 -6.22 -4.28
CA LYS A 172 -4.70 -6.50 -4.42
C LYS A 172 -3.86 -5.30 -4.88
N SER A 173 -2.58 -5.56 -5.11
CA SER A 173 -1.54 -4.55 -5.38
C SER A 173 -1.82 -3.72 -6.63
N THR A 174 -2.06 -4.33 -7.78
CA THR A 174 -2.19 -3.59 -9.05
C THR A 174 -3.32 -2.55 -9.04
N PRO A 175 -4.58 -2.89 -8.69
CA PRO A 175 -5.63 -1.88 -8.63
C PRO A 175 -5.34 -0.78 -7.60
N ASN A 176 -4.72 -1.09 -6.46
CA ASN A 176 -4.35 -0.08 -5.47
C ASN A 176 -3.26 0.87 -5.97
N ARG A 177 -2.24 0.35 -6.64
CA ARG A 177 -1.15 1.14 -7.21
C ARG A 177 -1.64 2.04 -8.36
N ILE A 178 -2.49 1.50 -9.23
CA ILE A 178 -3.13 2.32 -10.28
C ILE A 178 -3.98 3.42 -9.65
N ALA A 179 -4.86 3.12 -8.70
CA ALA A 179 -5.67 4.11 -8.01
C ALA A 179 -4.81 5.18 -7.33
N THR A 180 -3.70 4.78 -6.72
CA THR A 180 -2.74 5.72 -6.10
C THR A 180 -2.18 6.70 -7.11
N MET A 181 -1.77 6.23 -8.29
CA MET A 181 -1.14 7.09 -9.30
C MET A 181 -2.12 7.98 -10.07
N THR A 182 -3.41 7.64 -10.05
CA THR A 182 -4.43 8.25 -10.91
C THR A 182 -5.45 9.09 -10.14
N GLY A 183 -5.21 9.30 -8.85
CA GLY A 183 -6.16 10.04 -8.01
C GLY A 183 -7.41 9.22 -7.65
N GLY A 184 -7.36 7.88 -7.78
CA GLY A 184 -8.41 6.99 -7.29
C GLY A 184 -9.18 6.19 -8.33
N THR A 185 -8.85 6.29 -9.61
CA THR A 185 -9.49 5.45 -10.65
C THR A 185 -8.64 4.24 -10.99
N THR A 186 -9.28 3.13 -11.34
CA THR A 186 -8.60 1.91 -11.79
C THR A 186 -8.96 1.54 -13.23
N GLN A 187 -9.71 2.40 -13.90
CA GLN A 187 -10.31 2.10 -15.22
C GLN A 187 -11.11 0.79 -15.25
N GLY A 188 -11.63 0.40 -14.09
CA GLY A 188 -12.44 -0.80 -13.94
C GLY A 188 -11.66 -2.07 -13.54
N LEU A 189 -10.37 -1.98 -13.32
CA LEU A 189 -9.60 -3.08 -12.77
C LEU A 189 -9.87 -3.21 -11.27
N VAL A 190 -10.20 -4.42 -10.81
CA VAL A 190 -10.53 -4.68 -9.40
C VAL A 190 -9.69 -5.77 -8.76
N ASN A 191 -8.99 -6.56 -9.54
CA ASN A 191 -8.03 -7.57 -9.07
C ASN A 191 -6.76 -7.47 -9.88
N ASP A 192 -5.70 -8.09 -9.39
CA ASP A 192 -4.51 -8.28 -10.19
C ASP A 192 -4.85 -9.10 -11.43
N PRO A 193 -4.33 -8.74 -12.57
CA PRO A 193 -4.36 -9.61 -13.73
C PRO A 193 -3.55 -10.89 -13.44
N PHE A 194 -3.96 -12.01 -14.05
CA PHE A 194 -3.33 -13.33 -13.82
C PHE A 194 -1.84 -13.43 -14.10
N VAL A 195 -1.37 -12.56 -14.90
CA VAL A 195 0.04 -12.26 -15.13
C VAL A 195 0.16 -10.78 -14.92
N ASP A 196 1.22 -10.31 -14.33
CA ASP A 196 1.48 -8.87 -14.14
C ASP A 196 1.29 -8.08 -15.43
N ASP A 197 1.44 -8.75 -16.57
CA ASP A 197 1.21 -8.27 -17.91
C ASP A 197 -0.23 -8.49 -18.44
N GLY A 198 -1.12 -8.95 -17.61
CA GLY A 198 -2.46 -9.41 -18.04
C GLY A 198 -3.49 -8.31 -18.26
N ILE A 199 -3.14 -7.05 -18.07
CA ILE A 199 -3.98 -5.93 -18.49
C ILE A 199 -4.09 -5.96 -20.01
N THR A 200 -5.19 -6.47 -20.50
CA THR A 200 -5.40 -6.68 -21.94
C THR A 200 -5.78 -5.41 -22.68
N SER A 201 -6.16 -4.36 -21.98
CA SER A 201 -6.52 -3.06 -22.56
C SER A 201 -5.64 -1.98 -21.96
N GLN A 202 -5.17 -1.09 -22.83
CA GLN A 202 -4.33 0.01 -22.41
C GLN A 202 -5.05 0.95 -21.46
N LEU A 203 -4.38 1.36 -20.40
CA LEU A 203 -4.83 2.42 -19.54
C LEU A 203 -4.78 3.77 -20.28
N THR A 204 -5.88 4.50 -20.22
CA THR A 204 -6.01 5.83 -20.85
C THR A 204 -6.24 6.93 -19.83
N ILE A 205 -6.23 6.56 -18.55
CA ILE A 205 -6.38 7.47 -17.42
C ILE A 205 -5.13 8.33 -17.25
N GLU A 206 -5.33 9.56 -16.84
CA GLU A 206 -4.24 10.46 -16.50
C GLU A 206 -3.65 10.06 -15.15
N THR A 207 -2.34 10.21 -15.01
CA THR A 207 -1.63 9.93 -13.77
C THR A 207 -1.00 11.21 -13.22
N ILE A 208 -0.66 11.20 -11.94
CA ILE A 208 0.07 12.31 -11.30
C ILE A 208 1.37 12.65 -12.05
N PHE A 209 2.06 11.66 -12.58
CA PHE A 209 3.31 11.88 -13.30
C PHE A 209 3.11 12.70 -14.57
N GLN A 210 2.04 12.41 -15.32
CA GLN A 210 1.66 13.18 -16.50
C GLN A 210 1.26 14.61 -16.12
N GLU A 211 0.50 14.77 -15.07
CA GLU A 211 0.08 16.09 -14.59
C GLU A 211 1.29 16.92 -14.16
N LEU A 212 2.26 16.30 -13.47
CA LEU A 212 3.52 16.94 -13.09
C LEU A 212 4.33 17.38 -14.32
N ASP A 213 4.42 16.55 -15.37
CA ASP A 213 5.10 16.91 -16.63
C ASP A 213 4.42 18.10 -17.30
N GLN A 214 3.11 18.11 -17.39
CA GLN A 214 2.35 19.21 -17.99
C GLN A 214 2.62 20.54 -17.24
N ASN A 215 2.85 20.45 -15.93
CA ASN A 215 3.15 21.59 -15.08
C ASN A 215 4.66 21.85 -14.89
N ARG A 216 5.54 21.08 -15.54
CA ARG A 216 7.01 21.18 -15.47
C ARG A 216 7.55 21.01 -14.04
N VAL A 217 6.91 20.16 -13.29
CA VAL A 217 7.33 19.74 -11.94
C VAL A 217 8.21 18.50 -12.09
N SER A 218 9.38 18.51 -11.48
CA SER A 218 10.29 17.38 -11.57
C SER A 218 9.80 16.19 -10.76
N TRP A 219 9.89 15.02 -11.36
CA TRP A 219 9.54 13.78 -10.68
C TRP A 219 10.48 12.64 -11.08
N LYS A 220 10.56 11.61 -10.24
CA LYS A 220 11.34 10.40 -10.52
C LYS A 220 10.80 9.23 -9.71
N ILE A 221 10.84 8.04 -10.30
CA ILE A 221 10.63 6.77 -9.63
C ILE A 221 11.98 6.17 -9.31
N TYR A 222 12.18 5.81 -8.05
CA TYR A 222 13.36 5.08 -7.60
C TYR A 222 12.95 3.65 -7.25
N TYR A 223 13.77 2.69 -7.66
CA TYR A 223 13.47 1.29 -7.44
C TYR A 223 14.63 0.55 -6.81
N SER A 224 14.31 -0.47 -6.02
CA SER A 224 15.27 -1.37 -5.42
C SER A 224 15.74 -2.41 -6.45
N ILE A 225 17.02 -2.75 -6.39
CA ILE A 225 17.59 -3.86 -7.16
C ILE A 225 17.88 -5.00 -6.20
N THR A 226 17.42 -6.20 -6.54
CA THR A 226 17.68 -7.36 -5.70
C THR A 226 19.15 -7.81 -5.70
N ALA A 227 19.48 -8.62 -4.71
CA ALA A 227 20.84 -9.10 -4.43
C ALA A 227 21.52 -9.89 -5.57
N GLY A 228 20.84 -10.14 -6.68
CA GLY A 228 21.42 -10.78 -7.88
C GLY A 228 22.31 -9.88 -8.73
N GLY A 229 22.48 -8.61 -8.35
CA GLY A 229 23.38 -7.70 -9.05
C GLY A 229 22.84 -7.20 -10.40
N CYS A 230 21.56 -7.27 -10.63
CA CYS A 230 20.92 -6.66 -11.79
C CYS A 230 21.17 -5.15 -11.78
N THR A 231 21.76 -4.64 -12.81
CA THR A 231 22.02 -3.21 -13.02
C THR A 231 21.09 -2.61 -14.06
N ASP A 232 20.18 -3.41 -14.55
CA ASP A 232 19.22 -3.02 -15.56
C ASP A 232 18.15 -2.11 -14.94
N LYS A 233 17.84 -1.02 -15.61
CA LYS A 233 16.87 -0.04 -15.13
C LYS A 233 15.44 -0.55 -15.08
N ASP A 234 15.12 -1.50 -15.95
CA ASP A 234 13.81 -2.10 -16.00
C ASP A 234 13.66 -3.34 -15.11
N GLY A 235 14.74 -3.74 -14.46
CA GLY A 235 14.72 -4.91 -13.62
C GLY A 235 14.64 -6.23 -14.36
N ASP A 236 14.58 -6.23 -15.69
CA ASP A 236 14.66 -7.44 -16.50
C ASP A 236 16.11 -7.90 -16.63
N CYS A 237 16.55 -8.70 -15.69
CA CYS A 237 17.89 -9.23 -15.67
C CYS A 237 18.12 -10.43 -16.59
N GLY A 238 17.31 -10.57 -17.61
CA GLY A 238 17.46 -11.55 -18.69
C GLY A 238 16.81 -12.90 -18.45
N PRO A 239 16.74 -13.76 -19.49
CA PRO A 239 16.00 -15.01 -19.48
C PRO A 239 16.55 -15.97 -18.42
N GLY A 240 15.75 -16.32 -17.45
CA GLY A 240 16.11 -17.09 -16.27
C GLY A 240 16.86 -16.25 -15.24
N GLY A 241 17.08 -14.98 -15.52
CA GLY A 241 17.36 -13.98 -14.52
C GLY A 241 16.18 -13.97 -13.58
N GLN A 242 16.46 -13.95 -12.34
CA GLN A 242 15.43 -13.98 -11.35
C GLN A 242 14.60 -12.71 -11.53
N SER A 243 13.34 -12.87 -11.74
CA SER A 243 12.33 -11.79 -11.73
C SER A 243 12.37 -10.90 -10.50
N ASN A 244 13.28 -11.13 -9.63
CA ASN A 244 13.40 -10.58 -8.30
C ASN A 244 14.08 -9.22 -8.22
N SER A 245 14.48 -8.65 -9.32
CA SER A 245 15.01 -7.29 -9.37
C SER A 245 13.98 -6.31 -9.89
N TYR A 246 12.78 -6.78 -10.01
CA TYR A 246 11.71 -6.05 -10.61
C TYR A 246 11.09 -5.08 -9.61
N PRO A 247 11.03 -3.80 -9.89
CA PRO A 247 10.11 -2.95 -9.17
C PRO A 247 8.73 -3.38 -9.60
N VAL A 248 8.00 -3.94 -8.66
CA VAL A 248 6.66 -4.45 -8.82
C VAL A 248 5.81 -3.51 -9.66
N THR A 249 4.86 -4.03 -10.28
CA THR A 249 3.65 -3.44 -10.87
C THR A 249 3.70 -1.98 -11.34
N THR A 250 4.37 -1.05 -10.66
CA THR A 250 4.41 0.36 -11.09
C THR A 250 4.99 0.52 -12.49
N PHE A 251 6.06 -0.19 -12.82
CA PHE A 251 6.59 -0.17 -14.18
C PHE A 251 5.68 -0.91 -15.15
N SER A 252 5.14 -2.04 -14.76
CA SER A 252 4.14 -2.74 -15.58
C SER A 252 2.96 -1.82 -15.87
N ASP A 253 2.48 -1.11 -14.87
CA ASP A 253 1.35 -0.19 -15.02
C ASP A 253 1.67 0.94 -16.01
N PHE A 254 2.89 1.44 -16.02
CA PHE A 254 3.33 2.42 -17.03
C PHE A 254 3.35 1.87 -18.44
N THR A 255 3.65 0.60 -18.64
CA THR A 255 3.61 0.02 -19.97
C THR A 255 2.22 -0.01 -20.59
N TYR A 256 1.19 0.03 -19.74
CA TYR A 256 -0.20 0.09 -20.17
C TYR A 256 -0.71 1.51 -20.38
N SER A 257 0.07 2.50 -20.01
CA SER A 257 -0.25 3.91 -20.26
C SER A 257 0.55 4.45 -21.43
N ASN A 258 -0.11 4.74 -22.54
CA ASN A 258 0.53 5.37 -23.72
C ASN A 258 1.26 6.68 -23.40
N GLN A 259 0.93 7.30 -22.29
CA GLN A 259 1.40 8.64 -21.94
C GLN A 259 2.88 8.64 -21.60
N TYR A 260 3.40 7.51 -21.11
CA TYR A 260 4.79 7.36 -20.69
C TYR A 260 5.63 6.52 -21.64
N LEU A 261 5.00 5.83 -22.58
CA LEU A 261 5.72 5.10 -23.60
C LEU A 261 6.19 6.06 -24.68
N TYR A 262 7.47 6.11 -24.93
CA TYR A 262 8.04 6.95 -25.96
C TYR A 262 9.03 6.19 -26.82
N ALA A 263 9.22 6.63 -28.06
CA ALA A 263 10.21 6.06 -28.93
C ALA A 263 11.61 6.46 -28.49
N ASN A 264 12.43 5.49 -28.13
CA ASN A 264 13.83 5.72 -27.85
C ASN A 264 14.66 5.37 -29.08
N PRO A 265 15.32 6.34 -29.74
CA PRO A 265 16.08 6.09 -30.96
C PRO A 265 17.30 5.18 -30.73
N GLN A 266 17.70 4.96 -29.48
CA GLN A 266 18.81 4.08 -29.13
C GLN A 266 18.36 2.63 -28.95
N HIS A 267 17.06 2.37 -28.81
CA HIS A 267 16.47 1.08 -28.56
C HIS A 267 15.33 0.79 -29.54
N ALA A 268 15.57 -0.14 -30.42
CA ALA A 268 14.64 -0.45 -31.51
C ALA A 268 13.27 -0.97 -31.00
N ALA A 269 13.24 -1.61 -29.86
CA ALA A 269 12.02 -2.09 -29.22
C ALA A 269 11.07 -0.96 -28.81
N CYS A 270 11.59 0.21 -28.50
CA CYS A 270 10.81 1.38 -28.08
C CYS A 270 10.34 2.26 -29.25
N THR A 271 10.31 1.76 -30.47
CA THR A 271 9.85 2.52 -31.66
C THR A 271 8.34 2.58 -31.81
N ALA A 272 7.64 1.63 -31.25
CA ALA A 272 6.18 1.54 -31.29
C ALA A 272 5.67 0.90 -29.99
N PRO A 273 5.12 1.68 -29.06
CA PRO A 273 4.53 1.13 -27.86
C PRO A 273 3.47 0.09 -28.18
N THR A 274 3.57 -1.07 -27.58
CA THR A 274 2.60 -2.15 -27.74
C THR A 274 1.72 -2.22 -26.53
N VAL A 275 0.43 -2.04 -26.73
CA VAL A 275 -0.57 -2.11 -25.67
C VAL A 275 -0.53 -3.45 -24.95
N GLY A 276 -0.54 -3.43 -23.63
CA GLY A 276 -0.70 -4.61 -22.81
C GLY A 276 0.44 -5.62 -22.94
N SER A 277 1.66 -5.17 -23.18
CA SER A 277 2.79 -6.06 -23.38
C SER A 277 4.08 -5.48 -22.83
N GLN A 278 4.60 -6.04 -21.76
CA GLN A 278 5.97 -5.79 -21.30
C GLN A 278 7.01 -6.17 -22.36
N GLN A 279 6.69 -7.15 -23.20
CA GLN A 279 7.56 -7.56 -24.30
C GLN A 279 7.79 -6.45 -25.34
N ALA A 280 7.01 -5.39 -25.29
CA ALA A 280 7.31 -4.20 -26.10
C ALA A 280 8.66 -3.59 -25.71
N VAL A 281 9.19 -3.92 -24.59
CA VAL A 281 10.43 -3.39 -24.07
C VAL A 281 11.63 -4.11 -24.63
N GLY A 282 11.67 -5.39 -24.62
CA GLY A 282 12.63 -6.27 -25.30
C GLY A 282 14.11 -5.94 -25.14
N ASP A 283 14.44 -5.01 -24.28
CA ASP A 283 15.76 -4.46 -24.13
C ASP A 283 16.12 -4.36 -22.64
N SER A 284 17.24 -4.94 -22.32
CA SER A 284 17.76 -5.00 -20.96
C SER A 284 18.19 -3.65 -20.36
N THR A 285 18.15 -2.58 -21.13
CA THR A 285 18.68 -1.28 -20.70
C THR A 285 17.64 -0.17 -20.64
N ASP A 286 16.42 -0.41 -21.06
CA ASP A 286 15.39 0.61 -21.19
C ASP A 286 14.02 0.10 -20.75
N ALA A 287 13.74 0.27 -19.48
CA ALA A 287 12.54 -0.19 -18.84
C ALA A 287 11.31 0.26 -19.59
N PHE A 288 10.58 -0.69 -20.13
CA PHE A 288 9.24 -0.43 -20.65
C PHE A 288 9.13 0.80 -21.54
N CYS A 289 10.24 1.22 -22.18
CA CYS A 289 10.30 2.43 -22.99
C CYS A 289 9.89 3.72 -22.20
N ILE A 290 10.12 3.74 -20.91
CA ILE A 290 9.92 4.93 -20.07
C ILE A 290 11.17 5.83 -20.18
N ASP A 291 10.97 7.14 -20.15
CA ASP A 291 12.11 8.09 -20.16
C ASP A 291 13.09 7.81 -19.03
N PRO A 292 14.34 7.42 -19.33
CA PRO A 292 15.32 7.08 -18.31
C PRO A 292 15.69 8.26 -17.39
N ASN A 293 15.26 9.47 -17.68
CA ASN A 293 15.39 10.59 -16.75
C ASN A 293 14.39 10.51 -15.60
N HIS A 294 13.33 9.74 -15.74
CA HIS A 294 12.28 9.59 -14.75
C HIS A 294 12.40 8.31 -13.90
N ILE A 295 13.37 7.45 -14.19
CA ILE A 295 13.61 6.22 -13.42
C ILE A 295 15.05 6.12 -12.97
N ALA A 296 15.28 5.64 -11.75
CA ALA A 296 16.60 5.43 -11.20
C ALA A 296 16.60 4.41 -10.07
N THR A 297 17.76 3.85 -9.76
CA THR A 297 17.94 2.95 -8.62
C THR A 297 17.90 3.69 -7.28
N LEU A 298 17.74 2.94 -6.18
CA LEU A 298 17.83 3.50 -4.83
C LEU A 298 19.21 4.13 -4.53
N ASP A 299 20.29 3.63 -5.14
CA ASP A 299 21.61 4.28 -5.04
C ASP A 299 21.58 5.72 -5.56
N GLN A 300 20.81 5.96 -6.61
CA GLN A 300 20.62 7.34 -7.09
C GLN A 300 19.77 8.17 -6.13
N TYR A 301 18.76 7.58 -5.47
CA TYR A 301 18.01 8.27 -4.42
C TYR A 301 18.94 8.73 -3.28
N LEU A 302 19.80 7.84 -2.81
CA LEU A 302 20.78 8.16 -1.77
C LEU A 302 21.71 9.29 -2.19
N SER A 303 22.16 9.24 -3.45
CA SER A 303 22.99 10.31 -4.04
C SER A 303 22.24 11.62 -4.17
N ASP A 304 21.02 11.60 -4.68
CA ASP A 304 20.19 12.78 -4.86
C ASP A 304 19.86 13.46 -3.53
N ALA A 305 19.53 12.66 -2.50
CA ALA A 305 19.31 13.18 -1.15
C ALA A 305 20.57 13.85 -0.59
N ALA A 306 21.73 13.19 -0.70
CA ALA A 306 23.01 13.71 -0.18
C ALA A 306 23.45 15.00 -0.88
N ASN A 307 23.12 15.17 -2.15
CA ASN A 307 23.53 16.31 -2.97
C ASN A 307 22.46 17.41 -3.06
N ASN A 308 21.31 17.26 -2.40
CA ASN A 308 20.16 18.17 -2.49
C ASN A 308 19.64 18.31 -3.94
N THR A 309 19.54 17.18 -4.64
CA THR A 309 19.08 17.09 -6.03
C THR A 309 17.85 16.18 -6.19
N LEU A 310 17.17 15.87 -5.09
CA LEU A 310 15.89 15.15 -5.15
C LEU A 310 14.90 15.90 -6.06
N PRO A 311 14.08 15.21 -6.83
CA PRO A 311 13.00 15.85 -7.57
C PRO A 311 11.94 16.43 -6.62
N SER A 312 11.03 17.20 -7.16
CA SER A 312 9.87 17.70 -6.39
C SER A 312 9.00 16.57 -5.89
N TYR A 313 8.78 15.54 -6.72
CA TYR A 313 8.09 14.31 -6.35
C TYR A 313 8.95 13.09 -6.62
N ALA A 314 9.23 12.32 -5.60
CA ALA A 314 9.96 11.07 -5.65
C ALA A 314 9.03 9.92 -5.23
N PHE A 315 8.83 8.96 -6.11
CA PHE A 315 8.11 7.74 -5.78
C PHE A 315 9.12 6.59 -5.62
N ILE A 316 8.98 5.78 -4.57
CA ILE A 316 9.91 4.69 -4.28
C ILE A 316 9.17 3.36 -4.32
N GLU A 317 9.70 2.44 -5.10
CA GLU A 317 9.29 1.04 -5.18
C GLU A 317 10.31 0.13 -4.52
N ALA A 318 9.89 -0.69 -3.58
CA ALA A 318 10.70 -1.77 -3.05
C ALA A 318 10.78 -2.95 -4.03
N ALA A 319 11.83 -3.76 -3.91
CA ALA A 319 11.97 -4.93 -4.77
C ALA A 319 11.09 -6.08 -4.30
N TYR A 320 10.20 -6.53 -5.16
CA TYR A 320 9.32 -7.67 -4.90
C TYR A 320 10.11 -8.92 -4.48
N GLY A 321 9.64 -9.55 -3.41
CA GLY A 321 10.27 -10.75 -2.88
C GLY A 321 11.66 -10.55 -2.25
N SER A 322 12.06 -9.29 -1.97
CA SER A 322 13.35 -8.96 -1.38
C SER A 322 13.23 -8.00 -0.20
N SER A 323 12.65 -6.82 -0.41
CA SER A 323 12.59 -5.76 0.61
C SER A 323 11.22 -5.07 0.71
N ASP A 324 10.23 -5.59 0.01
CA ASP A 324 8.88 -5.05 -0.05
C ASP A 324 7.97 -5.47 1.12
N GLU A 325 8.40 -6.44 1.91
CA GLU A 325 7.66 -7.00 3.07
C GLU A 325 6.45 -7.87 2.70
N HIS A 326 6.26 -8.22 1.43
CA HIS A 326 5.17 -9.08 0.99
C HIS A 326 5.20 -10.42 1.75
N PRO A 327 4.08 -10.87 2.37
CA PRO A 327 4.03 -12.18 3.00
C PRO A 327 4.23 -13.31 1.98
N GLY A 328 4.83 -14.42 2.40
CA GLY A 328 4.97 -15.61 1.55
C GLY A 328 6.05 -15.55 0.48
N SER A 329 6.61 -14.39 0.18
CA SER A 329 7.63 -14.23 -0.88
C SER A 329 9.02 -14.72 -0.50
N GLY A 330 9.16 -15.37 0.67
CA GLY A 330 10.44 -15.90 1.15
C GLY A 330 11.34 -14.85 1.80
N GLN A 331 10.87 -13.64 1.99
CA GLN A 331 11.58 -12.56 2.66
C GLN A 331 11.10 -12.36 4.10
N SER A 332 11.96 -11.73 4.88
CA SER A 332 11.65 -11.26 6.23
C SER A 332 11.18 -9.80 6.19
N ILE A 333 10.14 -9.46 6.95
CA ILE A 333 9.76 -8.05 7.16
C ILE A 333 10.90 -7.19 7.69
N LEU A 334 11.92 -7.81 8.29
CA LEU A 334 13.09 -7.10 8.81
C LEU A 334 14.01 -6.62 7.68
N GLU A 335 13.99 -7.25 6.52
CA GLU A 335 14.72 -6.79 5.33
C GLU A 335 14.12 -5.50 4.79
N GLY A 336 12.79 -5.45 4.66
CA GLY A 336 12.09 -4.21 4.30
C GLY A 336 12.30 -3.11 5.32
N GLN A 337 12.16 -3.42 6.62
CA GLN A 337 12.46 -2.45 7.67
C GLN A 337 13.89 -1.89 7.57
N GLN A 338 14.88 -2.72 7.22
CA GLN A 338 16.26 -2.26 7.03
C GLN A 338 16.39 -1.33 5.83
N GLU A 339 15.78 -1.67 4.69
CA GLU A 339 15.81 -0.81 3.50
C GLU A 339 15.13 0.53 3.79
N VAL A 340 13.91 0.53 4.31
CA VAL A 340 13.20 1.76 4.70
C VAL A 340 14.02 2.60 5.67
N SER A 341 14.64 1.96 6.68
CA SER A 341 15.48 2.67 7.63
C SER A 341 16.70 3.33 6.97
N SER A 342 17.29 2.69 5.97
CA SER A 342 18.43 3.23 5.23
C SER A 342 18.03 4.50 4.46
N LEU A 343 16.89 4.46 3.80
CA LEU A 343 16.37 5.57 2.99
C LEU A 343 15.98 6.77 3.86
N ILE A 344 15.22 6.53 4.93
CA ILE A 344 14.81 7.59 5.85
C ILE A 344 16.03 8.18 6.57
N ASN A 345 16.96 7.35 7.02
CA ASN A 345 18.17 7.81 7.70
C ASN A 345 19.10 8.59 6.77
N ALA A 346 19.17 8.24 5.48
CA ALA A 346 19.89 9.01 4.49
C ALA A 346 19.25 10.39 4.30
N LEU A 347 17.94 10.46 4.15
CA LEU A 347 17.22 11.71 4.02
C LEU A 347 17.40 12.61 5.26
N THR A 348 17.17 12.08 6.45
CA THR A 348 17.26 12.87 7.70
C THR A 348 18.66 13.42 7.99
N LYS A 349 19.69 12.78 7.46
CA LYS A 349 21.10 13.23 7.58
C LYS A 349 21.57 14.11 6.44
N SER A 350 20.74 14.32 5.44
CA SER A 350 21.10 15.05 4.21
C SER A 350 20.70 16.53 4.26
N PRO A 351 21.25 17.36 3.39
CA PRO A 351 20.78 18.74 3.21
C PRO A 351 19.31 18.81 2.77
N SER A 352 18.81 17.81 2.05
CA SER A 352 17.43 17.74 1.59
C SER A 352 16.41 17.64 2.73
N TRP A 353 16.84 17.20 3.92
CA TRP A 353 15.95 17.09 5.10
C TRP A 353 15.19 18.37 5.37
N ALA A 354 15.87 19.53 5.31
CA ALA A 354 15.31 20.80 5.70
C ALA A 354 14.02 21.20 4.96
N SER A 355 13.74 20.57 3.83
CA SER A 355 12.60 20.91 2.96
C SER A 355 11.87 19.68 2.40
N SER A 356 12.01 18.52 3.04
CA SER A 356 11.40 17.27 2.56
C SER A 356 10.27 16.78 3.47
N VAL A 357 9.37 16.01 2.87
CA VAL A 357 8.48 15.10 3.58
C VAL A 357 8.62 13.71 2.97
N PHE A 358 8.67 12.70 3.83
CA PHE A 358 8.65 11.29 3.47
C PHE A 358 7.35 10.68 3.97
N PHE A 359 6.56 10.15 3.05
CA PHE A 359 5.40 9.33 3.33
C PHE A 359 5.76 7.87 3.07
N LEU A 360 5.61 7.02 4.09
CA LEU A 360 5.64 5.58 3.94
C LEU A 360 4.21 5.06 4.06
N SER A 361 3.81 4.17 3.19
CA SER A 361 2.59 3.39 3.31
C SER A 361 2.78 2.00 2.71
N TYR A 362 1.73 1.23 2.69
CA TYR A 362 1.63 -0.08 2.07
C TYR A 362 0.60 0.02 0.97
N ASP A 363 0.76 -0.74 -0.11
CA ASP A 363 -0.13 -0.65 -1.26
C ASP A 363 -1.53 -1.18 -0.94
N GLU A 364 -1.60 -2.29 -0.19
CA GLU A 364 -2.84 -2.93 0.19
C GLU A 364 -2.69 -3.71 1.52
N PRO A 365 -3.79 -4.13 2.17
CA PRO A 365 -3.73 -4.77 3.49
C PRO A 365 -3.23 -6.22 3.49
N GLY A 366 -3.24 -6.95 2.37
CA GLY A 366 -2.67 -8.28 2.22
C GLY A 366 -3.43 -9.44 2.86
N GLY A 367 -4.60 -9.21 3.43
CA GLY A 367 -5.40 -10.23 4.12
C GLY A 367 -5.18 -10.40 5.63
N PRO A 368 -4.15 -9.83 6.30
CA PRO A 368 -4.10 -9.78 7.75
C PRO A 368 -5.26 -9.00 8.36
N PHE A 369 -5.70 -9.43 9.54
CA PHE A 369 -6.80 -8.83 10.27
C PHE A 369 -6.59 -7.33 10.53
N ASP A 370 -7.66 -6.57 10.38
CA ASP A 370 -7.82 -5.21 10.90
C ASP A 370 -9.20 -5.10 11.58
N HIS A 371 -9.26 -4.52 12.78
CA HIS A 371 -10.53 -4.44 13.49
C HIS A 371 -11.42 -3.29 13.00
N VAL A 372 -10.86 -2.34 12.26
CA VAL A 372 -11.61 -1.20 11.70
C VAL A 372 -12.08 -1.55 10.28
N PRO A 373 -13.38 -1.56 10.04
CA PRO A 373 -13.90 -1.83 8.71
C PRO A 373 -13.52 -0.71 7.73
N PRO A 374 -13.52 -0.99 6.43
CA PRO A 374 -13.42 0.05 5.40
C PRO A 374 -14.44 1.16 5.63
N VAL A 375 -14.04 2.41 5.40
CA VAL A 375 -14.92 3.57 5.64
C VAL A 375 -16.12 3.50 4.71
N PRO A 376 -17.35 3.53 5.22
CA PRO A 376 -18.54 3.61 4.41
C PRO A 376 -18.54 4.90 3.58
N GLY A 377 -19.09 4.85 2.37
CA GLY A 377 -19.27 6.03 1.52
C GLY A 377 -18.18 6.23 0.46
N HIS A 378 -17.11 5.45 0.51
CA HIS A 378 -16.12 5.40 -0.57
C HIS A 378 -16.44 4.31 -1.59
N SER A 379 -17.67 3.89 -1.66
CA SER A 379 -18.21 2.98 -2.64
C SER A 379 -19.62 3.45 -3.01
N ASN A 380 -20.12 3.12 -4.21
CA ASN A 380 -21.46 3.50 -4.65
C ASN A 380 -22.57 2.68 -3.97
N ASP A 381 -22.25 1.72 -3.14
CA ASP A 381 -23.18 0.98 -2.29
C ASP A 381 -23.38 1.62 -0.91
N ASN A 382 -22.69 2.71 -0.62
CA ASN A 382 -22.74 3.43 0.64
C ASN A 382 -23.20 4.89 0.47
N THR A 383 -23.70 5.46 1.55
CA THR A 383 -24.28 6.80 1.56
C THR A 383 -23.40 7.86 2.21
N ASP A 384 -22.33 7.47 2.87
CA ASP A 384 -21.38 8.43 3.44
C ASP A 384 -20.43 8.94 2.35
N THR A 385 -20.45 10.22 2.09
CA THR A 385 -19.62 10.89 1.08
C THR A 385 -18.62 11.86 1.72
N SER A 386 -18.30 11.68 2.99
CA SER A 386 -17.44 12.60 3.74
C SER A 386 -16.04 12.76 3.14
N LEU A 387 -15.52 11.72 2.47
CA LEU A 387 -14.25 11.78 1.72
C LEU A 387 -14.45 11.81 0.19
N GLY A 388 -15.62 12.24 -0.28
CA GLY A 388 -15.99 12.25 -1.69
C GLY A 388 -16.61 10.93 -2.15
N THR A 389 -16.93 10.86 -3.42
CA THR A 389 -17.55 9.68 -4.03
C THR A 389 -16.59 9.03 -5.01
N ILE A 390 -16.49 7.72 -4.99
CA ILE A 390 -15.78 6.95 -6.03
C ILE A 390 -16.71 6.87 -7.26
N THR A 391 -16.93 8.02 -7.91
CA THR A 391 -17.89 8.09 -9.03
C THR A 391 -17.36 7.51 -10.31
N ASP A 392 -16.06 7.36 -10.43
CA ASP A 392 -15.35 6.82 -11.58
C ASP A 392 -15.18 5.29 -11.50
N ILE A 393 -15.23 4.70 -10.31
CA ILE A 393 -15.27 3.25 -10.14
C ILE A 393 -16.73 2.81 -10.24
N LYS A 394 -17.08 2.28 -11.38
CA LYS A 394 -18.44 1.75 -11.61
C LYS A 394 -18.63 0.44 -10.85
N ALA A 395 -19.88 0.12 -10.54
CA ALA A 395 -20.26 -1.21 -10.10
C ALA A 395 -19.77 -2.24 -11.14
N ILE A 396 -18.98 -3.20 -10.71
CA ILE A 396 -18.40 -4.23 -11.55
C ILE A 396 -19.14 -5.52 -11.25
N ALA A 397 -19.42 -6.29 -12.29
CA ALA A 397 -20.07 -7.58 -12.12
C ALA A 397 -19.13 -8.52 -11.36
N VAL A 398 -19.49 -8.84 -10.14
CA VAL A 398 -18.66 -9.67 -9.24
C VAL A 398 -18.42 -11.06 -9.76
N ASN A 399 -19.44 -11.66 -10.34
CA ASN A 399 -19.32 -13.03 -10.86
C ASN A 399 -18.49 -13.15 -12.14
N ALA A 400 -17.82 -12.09 -12.55
CA ALA A 400 -16.72 -12.24 -13.49
C ALA A 400 -15.66 -13.21 -12.98
N ASP A 401 -15.51 -13.28 -11.66
CA ASP A 401 -14.58 -14.17 -10.96
C ASP A 401 -15.26 -15.44 -10.41
N GLY A 402 -16.60 -15.53 -10.49
CA GLY A 402 -17.36 -16.72 -10.11
C GLY A 402 -17.30 -17.07 -8.63
N TYR A 403 -17.10 -16.09 -7.78
CA TYR A 403 -17.05 -16.31 -6.34
C TYR A 403 -18.39 -16.81 -5.78
N GLU A 404 -18.35 -17.82 -4.93
CA GLU A 404 -19.48 -18.37 -4.22
C GLU A 404 -19.33 -18.10 -2.72
N PRO A 405 -20.28 -17.39 -2.08
CA PRO A 405 -20.22 -17.13 -0.65
C PRO A 405 -20.19 -18.44 0.15
N CYS A 406 -19.40 -18.48 1.20
CA CYS A 406 -19.37 -19.62 2.11
C CYS A 406 -20.69 -19.82 2.81
N LEU A 407 -21.03 -21.06 3.05
CA LEU A 407 -22.21 -21.41 3.81
C LEU A 407 -21.97 -21.21 5.32
N PRO A 408 -22.98 -20.73 6.06
CA PRO A 408 -22.87 -20.62 7.51
C PRO A 408 -22.64 -21.97 8.18
N PRO A 409 -22.10 -21.98 9.42
CA PRO A 409 -21.89 -23.23 10.17
C PRO A 409 -23.16 -24.08 10.23
N GLY A 410 -23.04 -25.33 9.81
CA GLY A 410 -24.19 -26.26 9.69
C GLY A 410 -24.74 -26.42 8.27
N GLY A 411 -24.34 -25.59 7.33
CA GLY A 411 -24.38 -25.92 5.91
C GLY A 411 -23.26 -26.91 5.57
N VAL A 412 -23.26 -27.43 4.36
CA VAL A 412 -22.12 -28.22 3.86
C VAL A 412 -21.10 -27.17 3.34
N PRO A 413 -20.00 -26.91 4.06
CA PRO A 413 -19.00 -25.98 3.56
C PRO A 413 -18.39 -26.58 2.30
N THR A 414 -18.40 -25.82 1.22
CA THR A 414 -17.49 -26.10 0.12
C THR A 414 -16.14 -25.56 0.57
N ILE A 415 -15.15 -26.44 0.66
CA ILE A 415 -13.76 -26.09 1.04
C ILE A 415 -13.10 -25.06 0.11
N HIS A 416 -13.79 -24.53 -0.86
CA HIS A 416 -13.30 -23.63 -1.90
C HIS A 416 -14.24 -22.45 -2.13
N CYS A 417 -14.99 -22.05 -1.12
CA CYS A 417 -16.01 -21.02 -1.26
C CYS A 417 -15.47 -19.61 -1.50
N ASP A 418 -14.21 -19.42 -1.24
CA ASP A 418 -13.46 -18.16 -1.43
C ASP A 418 -12.52 -18.18 -2.64
N LEU A 419 -12.45 -19.29 -3.37
CA LEU A 419 -11.61 -19.38 -4.56
C LEU A 419 -12.24 -18.65 -5.74
N LEU A 420 -11.40 -17.95 -6.48
CA LEU A 420 -11.75 -17.43 -7.80
C LEU A 420 -11.94 -18.59 -8.78
N PRO A 421 -12.76 -18.46 -9.84
CA PRO A 421 -12.99 -19.54 -10.81
C PRO A 421 -11.74 -20.06 -11.47
N THR A 422 -10.71 -19.29 -11.43
CA THR A 422 -9.42 -19.55 -12.03
C THR A 422 -8.44 -20.19 -11.08
N ASP A 423 -8.77 -20.23 -9.78
CA ASP A 423 -7.92 -20.86 -8.78
C ASP A 423 -7.93 -22.38 -8.93
N PRO A 424 -6.82 -23.06 -8.64
CA PRO A 424 -6.75 -24.50 -8.71
C PRO A 424 -7.80 -25.14 -7.79
N GLY A 425 -8.71 -25.91 -8.37
CA GLY A 425 -9.79 -26.59 -7.64
C GLY A 425 -11.13 -25.85 -7.63
N ALA A 426 -11.20 -24.61 -8.07
CA ALA A 426 -12.47 -23.92 -8.27
C ALA A 426 -13.27 -24.56 -9.43
N ASN A 427 -14.59 -24.58 -9.30
CA ASN A 427 -15.48 -24.99 -10.37
C ASN A 427 -16.19 -23.75 -10.95
N PRO A 428 -15.81 -23.30 -12.16
CA PRO A 428 -16.42 -22.11 -12.76
C PRO A 428 -17.94 -22.23 -13.00
N ALA A 429 -18.49 -23.46 -12.98
CA ALA A 429 -19.91 -23.69 -13.14
C ALA A 429 -20.71 -23.40 -11.85
N ASP A 430 -20.05 -23.31 -10.71
CA ASP A 430 -20.68 -23.06 -9.41
C ASP A 430 -20.81 -21.55 -9.11
N ALA A 431 -20.29 -20.70 -9.99
CA ALA A 431 -20.33 -19.26 -9.84
C ALA A 431 -21.78 -18.74 -9.75
N PRO A 432 -22.17 -18.11 -8.65
CA PRO A 432 -23.51 -17.52 -8.55
C PRO A 432 -23.66 -16.33 -9.49
N ALA A 433 -24.85 -16.14 -10.02
CA ALA A 433 -25.19 -14.96 -10.83
C ALA A 433 -25.41 -13.75 -9.90
N GLN A 434 -24.35 -13.22 -9.34
CA GLN A 434 -24.42 -12.03 -8.48
C GLN A 434 -24.37 -10.74 -9.31
N GLN A 435 -25.10 -9.74 -8.83
CA GLN A 435 -24.95 -8.38 -9.34
C GLN A 435 -23.64 -7.80 -8.79
N GLY A 436 -22.93 -7.05 -9.60
CA GLY A 436 -21.67 -6.45 -9.17
C GLY A 436 -21.82 -5.49 -7.98
N PHE A 437 -20.80 -5.46 -7.16
CA PHE A 437 -20.60 -4.43 -6.16
C PHE A 437 -19.75 -3.32 -6.73
N ALA A 438 -19.86 -2.14 -6.15
CA ALA A 438 -18.86 -1.12 -6.38
C ALA A 438 -17.57 -1.44 -5.65
N ALA A 439 -16.45 -1.11 -6.23
CA ALA A 439 -15.20 -1.08 -5.52
C ALA A 439 -15.26 -0.06 -4.38
N GLN A 440 -14.70 -0.39 -3.24
CA GLN A 440 -14.68 0.45 -2.05
C GLN A 440 -13.26 0.57 -1.50
N LEU A 441 -13.07 1.41 -0.48
CA LEU A 441 -11.82 1.41 0.28
C LEU A 441 -11.54 0.03 0.85
N GLY A 442 -10.26 -0.34 0.90
CA GLY A 442 -9.79 -1.50 1.65
C GLY A 442 -9.64 -1.20 3.14
N PHE A 443 -8.96 -2.09 3.84
CA PHE A 443 -8.66 -1.91 5.26
C PHE A 443 -7.54 -0.89 5.48
N ARG A 444 -7.30 -0.57 6.76
CA ARG A 444 -6.26 0.39 7.13
C ARG A 444 -4.87 -0.16 6.87
N LEU A 445 -3.98 0.75 6.55
CA LEU A 445 -2.58 0.48 6.23
C LEU A 445 -1.64 1.10 7.25
N PRO A 446 -0.51 0.47 7.56
CA PRO A 446 0.56 1.13 8.28
C PRO A 446 1.05 2.34 7.49
N ASN A 447 1.39 3.41 8.19
CA ASN A 447 1.86 4.63 7.53
C ASN A 447 2.80 5.42 8.46
N LEU A 448 3.68 6.22 7.86
CA LEU A 448 4.55 7.16 8.56
C LEU A 448 4.59 8.47 7.78
N VAL A 449 4.45 9.58 8.48
CA VAL A 449 4.66 10.93 7.92
C VAL A 449 5.87 11.54 8.61
N ILE A 450 6.96 11.73 7.87
CA ILE A 450 8.27 12.09 8.39
C ILE A 450 8.77 13.36 7.70
N SER A 451 8.95 14.44 8.47
CA SER A 451 9.40 15.74 7.95
C SER A 451 9.96 16.59 9.10
N PRO A 452 10.82 17.56 8.83
CA PRO A 452 11.19 18.55 9.86
C PRO A 452 9.99 19.33 10.39
N PHE A 453 8.90 19.39 9.65
CA PHE A 453 7.71 20.16 9.97
C PHE A 453 6.60 19.31 10.61
N VAL A 454 6.75 18.01 10.68
CA VAL A 454 5.72 17.13 11.27
C VAL A 454 5.63 17.34 12.78
N ARG A 455 4.40 17.37 13.31
CA ARG A 455 4.11 17.45 14.74
C ARG A 455 4.65 16.21 15.44
N LYS A 456 5.18 16.40 16.65
CA LYS A 456 5.69 15.29 17.47
C LYS A 456 4.54 14.47 18.02
N HIS A 457 4.75 13.17 18.01
CA HIS A 457 3.84 12.22 18.65
C HIS A 457 2.38 12.33 18.17
N TYR A 458 2.19 12.80 16.93
CA TYR A 458 0.86 13.08 16.42
C TYR A 458 0.21 11.83 15.84
N VAL A 459 -1.10 11.72 16.03
CA VAL A 459 -1.96 10.72 15.35
C VAL A 459 -3.11 11.45 14.70
N SER A 460 -3.26 11.28 13.40
CA SER A 460 -4.45 11.74 12.68
C SER A 460 -5.54 10.67 12.73
N HIS A 461 -6.75 11.11 13.07
CA HIS A 461 -7.96 10.27 13.06
C HIS A 461 -8.89 10.62 11.88
N ILE A 462 -8.39 11.40 10.94
CA ILE A 462 -9.15 11.81 9.76
C ILE A 462 -9.08 10.67 8.74
N PRO A 463 -10.21 10.13 8.27
CA PRO A 463 -10.21 9.13 7.22
C PRO A 463 -9.59 9.65 5.92
N MET A 464 -8.73 8.85 5.32
CA MET A 464 -8.03 9.18 4.07
C MET A 464 -7.53 7.91 3.38
N ASP A 465 -7.16 8.06 2.13
CA ASP A 465 -6.42 7.04 1.38
C ASP A 465 -5.19 7.64 0.67
N HIS A 466 -4.47 6.84 -0.11
CA HIS A 466 -3.25 7.28 -0.80
C HIS A 466 -3.46 8.53 -1.67
N THR A 467 -4.67 8.75 -2.18
CA THR A 467 -4.93 9.90 -3.05
C THR A 467 -4.90 11.24 -2.29
N ALA A 468 -4.88 11.20 -0.95
CA ALA A 468 -4.57 12.38 -0.15
C ALA A 468 -3.13 12.88 -0.36
N ILE A 469 -2.17 11.97 -0.63
CA ILE A 469 -0.80 12.36 -0.99
C ILE A 469 -0.79 13.00 -2.39
N ILE A 470 -1.58 12.48 -3.32
CA ILE A 470 -1.69 13.08 -4.66
C ILE A 470 -2.19 14.52 -4.53
N LYS A 471 -3.29 14.74 -3.81
CA LYS A 471 -3.78 16.09 -3.50
C LYS A 471 -2.72 16.98 -2.83
N PHE A 472 -1.95 16.43 -1.91
CA PHE A 472 -0.86 17.18 -1.27
C PHE A 472 0.21 17.62 -2.27
N VAL A 473 0.59 16.73 -3.20
CA VAL A 473 1.54 17.02 -4.28
C VAL A 473 0.99 18.10 -5.21
N GLU A 474 -0.24 17.96 -5.66
CA GLU A 474 -0.94 18.94 -6.50
C GLU A 474 -1.01 20.31 -5.82
N ASN A 475 -1.50 20.37 -4.59
CA ASN A 475 -1.60 21.61 -3.81
C ASN A 475 -0.24 22.29 -3.65
N ARG A 476 0.82 21.49 -3.49
CA ARG A 476 2.16 22.01 -3.27
C ARG A 476 2.82 22.53 -4.54
N PHE A 477 2.69 21.81 -5.63
CA PHE A 477 3.51 22.07 -6.83
C PHE A 477 2.74 22.63 -8.01
N ILE A 478 1.42 22.41 -8.07
CA ILE A 478 0.59 22.85 -9.19
C ILE A 478 -0.36 23.96 -8.74
N GLY A 479 -1.17 23.70 -7.74
CA GLY A 479 -2.09 24.69 -7.17
C GLY A 479 -3.31 24.04 -6.53
N ALA A 480 -3.95 24.76 -5.62
CA ALA A 480 -5.05 24.23 -4.80
C ALA A 480 -6.34 23.86 -5.58
N SER A 481 -6.38 24.10 -6.86
CA SER A 481 -7.50 23.69 -7.74
C SER A 481 -7.12 22.54 -8.68
N ALA A 482 -5.88 22.08 -8.63
CA ALA A 482 -5.44 20.92 -9.39
C ALA A 482 -5.98 19.65 -8.74
N HIS A 483 -6.48 18.73 -9.53
CA HIS A 483 -6.91 17.40 -9.10
C HIS A 483 -7.14 16.52 -10.33
N LEU A 484 -6.74 15.27 -10.22
CA LEU A 484 -6.94 14.27 -11.26
C LEU A 484 -8.39 13.79 -11.32
N THR A 485 -9.03 13.64 -10.16
CA THR A 485 -10.39 13.10 -10.02
C THR A 485 -11.19 13.86 -8.94
N ASN A 486 -12.48 13.57 -8.82
CA ASN A 486 -13.27 14.06 -7.71
C ASN A 486 -12.85 13.42 -6.38
N ARG A 487 -12.22 12.27 -6.41
CA ARG A 487 -11.80 11.53 -5.23
C ARG A 487 -10.61 12.18 -4.54
N ASP A 488 -9.53 12.45 -5.28
CA ASP A 488 -8.39 13.16 -4.71
C ASP A 488 -8.76 14.57 -4.30
N ALA A 489 -9.59 15.27 -5.10
CA ALA A 489 -10.13 16.59 -4.73
C ALA A 489 -10.85 16.59 -3.39
N ALA A 490 -11.56 15.52 -3.05
CA ALA A 490 -12.33 15.40 -1.80
C ALA A 490 -11.47 14.97 -0.59
N GLN A 491 -10.28 14.48 -0.80
CA GLN A 491 -9.39 14.03 0.29
C GLN A 491 -9.03 15.17 1.26
N PRO A 492 -8.66 14.86 2.51
CA PRO A 492 -8.03 15.84 3.39
C PRO A 492 -6.71 16.33 2.79
N ASP A 493 -6.32 17.54 3.15
CA ASP A 493 -5.11 18.20 2.62
C ASP A 493 -3.82 17.81 3.36
N LEU A 494 -3.90 16.91 4.34
CA LEU A 494 -2.80 16.43 5.20
C LEU A 494 -2.12 17.51 6.04
N LEU A 495 -2.63 18.74 6.07
CA LEU A 495 -1.99 19.84 6.79
C LEU A 495 -2.08 19.70 8.32
N ASP A 496 -2.99 18.87 8.82
CA ASP A 496 -3.11 18.54 10.24
C ASP A 496 -1.85 17.84 10.81
N PHE A 497 -1.08 17.16 9.95
CA PHE A 497 0.19 16.55 10.35
C PHE A 497 1.31 17.55 10.66
N PHE A 498 1.20 18.80 10.20
CA PHE A 498 2.34 19.70 10.15
C PHE A 498 2.24 20.90 11.11
N ASP A 499 3.38 21.30 11.66
CA ASP A 499 3.64 22.59 12.28
C ASP A 499 4.78 23.29 11.52
N PHE A 500 4.42 24.00 10.48
CA PHE A 500 5.39 24.73 9.69
C PHE A 500 6.03 25.90 10.44
N THR A 501 5.36 26.41 11.48
CA THR A 501 5.83 27.57 12.22
C THR A 501 7.05 27.24 13.08
N ASN A 502 7.03 26.11 13.74
CA ASN A 502 8.06 25.74 14.72
C ASN A 502 9.08 24.74 14.17
N ALA A 503 8.75 24.04 13.07
CA ALA A 503 9.58 22.97 12.52
C ALA A 503 10.09 22.01 13.62
N PRO A 504 9.20 21.23 14.26
CA PRO A 504 9.50 20.49 15.49
C PRO A 504 10.69 19.55 15.40
N TRP A 505 10.98 19.09 14.17
CA TRP A 505 12.08 18.19 13.85
C TRP A 505 13.15 18.83 12.96
N ALA A 506 13.40 20.14 13.08
CA ALA A 506 14.53 20.78 12.40
C ALA A 506 15.85 20.04 12.67
N THR A 507 15.99 19.46 13.87
CA THR A 507 16.99 18.44 14.17
C THR A 507 16.26 17.10 14.35
N PRO A 508 16.47 16.14 13.42
CA PRO A 508 15.79 14.87 13.48
C PRO A 508 16.23 14.04 14.70
N PRO A 509 15.35 13.21 15.27
CA PRO A 509 15.73 12.29 16.35
C PRO A 509 16.68 11.21 15.83
N THR A 510 17.40 10.57 16.75
CA THR A 510 18.29 9.45 16.41
C THR A 510 17.54 8.15 16.61
N PRO A 511 17.17 7.43 15.53
CA PRO A 511 16.45 6.18 15.65
C PRO A 511 17.36 5.03 16.13
N PRO A 512 16.78 3.97 16.70
CA PRO A 512 17.50 2.75 16.98
C PRO A 512 17.97 2.07 15.68
N THR A 513 18.99 1.25 15.80
CA THR A 513 19.34 0.33 14.72
C THR A 513 18.19 -0.66 14.54
N PRO A 514 17.70 -0.87 13.32
CA PRO A 514 16.63 -1.83 13.09
C PRO A 514 17.06 -3.25 13.47
N THR A 515 16.12 -4.05 13.93
CA THR A 515 16.33 -5.47 14.20
C THR A 515 16.82 -6.16 12.93
N SER A 516 17.88 -6.93 13.03
CA SER A 516 18.48 -7.62 11.88
C SER A 516 17.75 -8.92 11.58
N PRO A 517 17.57 -9.27 10.29
CA PRO A 517 17.04 -10.58 9.90
C PRO A 517 17.91 -11.71 10.47
N PRO A 518 17.30 -12.78 10.99
CA PRO A 518 18.05 -13.89 11.57
C PRO A 518 18.70 -14.80 10.50
N GLY A 519 18.48 -14.56 9.24
CA GLY A 519 18.92 -15.37 8.09
C GLY A 519 17.79 -15.58 7.08
N PRO A 520 17.92 -16.55 6.17
CA PRO A 520 16.89 -16.82 5.17
C PRO A 520 15.52 -17.04 5.82
N CYS A 521 14.51 -16.45 5.23
CA CYS A 521 13.15 -16.58 5.69
C CYS A 521 12.64 -17.99 5.42
N THR A 522 12.39 -18.74 6.46
CA THR A 522 11.63 -19.97 6.39
C THR A 522 10.37 -19.76 7.21
N PRO A 523 9.17 -19.88 6.62
CA PRO A 523 7.95 -19.81 7.39
C PRO A 523 8.04 -20.79 8.55
N GLN A 524 7.95 -20.28 9.76
CA GLN A 524 8.01 -21.12 10.96
C GLN A 524 6.58 -21.35 11.44
N SER A 525 6.34 -22.55 11.98
CA SER A 525 5.10 -22.76 12.75
C SER A 525 4.95 -21.66 13.78
N MET A 526 3.81 -21.00 13.78
CA MET A 526 3.40 -19.89 14.63
C MET A 526 3.54 -20.17 16.12
#